data_ef77b70b65e61de8acbf891d3e169b19
#
_entry.id   ef77b70b65e61de8acbf891d3e169b19
#
_cell.length_a   1.000
_cell.length_b   1.000
_cell.length_c   1.000
_cell.angle_alpha   90.00
_cell.angle_beta   90.00
_cell.angle_gamma   90.00
#
_symmetry.space_group_name_H-M   'P 1'
#
loop_
_entity.id
_entity.type
_entity.pdbx_description
1 polymer ?
#
loop_
_entity_poly.entity_id
_entity_poly.type
_entity_poly.pdbx_seq_one_letter_code
_entity_poly.pdbx_strand_id
1 'polypeptide(L)'
;MLGEQHSLSTAGNAAELFTVLRSSDVDVLIVDPVMHDRNSVGALDEIVSSYPHIPAIAYTTLTPAAMRHVVRLARAGLQHVVLNRFDDEPSRFLDLIERAPAHPLAESMLQELAAPLRTLPVIVIRAIEQLFRSPSRVRNTQDLARLAGMIPRTLHRHLMPVGLQPRQLLICARLLRSYTLVREPGVRVKEVASKLGYADPDHLTEQLREWTGCSPRDLRSTLTPDRLVRMLASHLLRSNAEHGVEDATEPV
;
A
#
# COMPACT_ATOMS: atom_id res chain seq x y z
N MET A 1 -21.11 -6.08 -4.97
CA MET A 1 -20.77 -4.74 -4.47
C MET A 1 -19.29 -4.50 -4.22
N LEU A 2 -18.50 -5.46 -3.73
CA LEU A 2 -17.04 -5.29 -3.57
C LEU A 2 -16.24 -5.45 -4.88
N GLY A 3 -16.82 -6.03 -5.93
CA GLY A 3 -16.07 -6.58 -7.06
C GLY A 3 -15.54 -5.62 -8.14
N GLU A 4 -15.95 -4.38 -8.22
CA GLU A 4 -15.48 -3.45 -9.25
C GLU A 4 -14.33 -2.54 -8.79
N GLN A 5 -14.25 -2.27 -7.48
CA GLN A 5 -13.22 -1.40 -6.92
C GLN A 5 -12.18 -2.15 -6.06
N HIS A 6 -12.48 -3.38 -5.62
CA HIS A 6 -11.64 -4.17 -4.72
C HIS A 6 -11.33 -5.54 -5.32
N SER A 7 -10.08 -5.97 -5.18
CA SER A 7 -9.64 -7.34 -5.46
C SER A 7 -9.87 -8.19 -4.21
N LEU A 8 -10.69 -9.23 -4.28
CA LEU A 8 -11.00 -10.10 -3.17
C LEU A 8 -10.26 -11.44 -3.30
N SER A 9 -9.53 -11.82 -2.27
CA SER A 9 -8.96 -13.16 -2.11
C SER A 9 -9.57 -13.81 -0.87
N THR A 10 -9.92 -15.08 -0.95
CA THR A 10 -10.52 -15.84 0.16
C THR A 10 -9.59 -16.96 0.61
N ALA A 11 -9.58 -17.24 1.91
CA ALA A 11 -8.85 -18.35 2.52
C ALA A 11 -9.76 -19.09 3.47
N GLY A 12 -9.84 -20.41 3.35
CA GLY A 12 -10.67 -21.26 4.20
C GLY A 12 -9.99 -21.69 5.51
N ASN A 13 -8.67 -21.50 5.60
CA ASN A 13 -7.88 -21.86 6.79
C ASN A 13 -6.61 -20.97 6.88
N ALA A 14 -5.90 -21.09 8.01
CA ALA A 14 -4.71 -20.29 8.27
C ALA A 14 -3.56 -20.53 7.27
N ALA A 15 -3.37 -21.75 6.78
CA ALA A 15 -2.29 -22.06 5.82
C ALA A 15 -2.55 -21.40 4.45
N GLU A 16 -3.80 -21.43 4.00
CA GLU A 16 -4.22 -20.70 2.79
C GLU A 16 -4.06 -19.19 2.98
N LEU A 17 -4.45 -18.66 4.15
CA LEU A 17 -4.30 -17.25 4.47
C LEU A 17 -2.82 -16.82 4.42
N PHE A 18 -1.90 -17.59 5.03
CA PHE A 18 -0.46 -17.33 4.92
C PHE A 18 0.02 -17.35 3.45
N THR A 19 -0.52 -18.26 2.63
CA THR A 19 -0.17 -18.32 1.20
C THR A 19 -0.61 -17.05 0.47
N VAL A 20 -1.83 -16.58 0.72
CA VAL A 20 -2.35 -15.31 0.15
C VAL A 20 -1.50 -14.12 0.60
N LEU A 21 -1.21 -14.03 1.91
CA LEU A 21 -0.40 -12.94 2.46
C LEU A 21 1.03 -12.90 1.88
N ARG A 22 1.60 -14.05 1.53
CA ARG A 22 2.92 -14.12 0.90
C ARG A 22 2.91 -13.82 -0.60
N SER A 23 1.84 -14.16 -1.30
CA SER A 23 1.77 -14.02 -2.76
C SER A 23 1.16 -12.70 -3.24
N SER A 24 0.37 -12.03 -2.40
CA SER A 24 -0.39 -10.84 -2.75
C SER A 24 -0.08 -9.69 -1.79
N ASP A 25 -0.16 -8.46 -2.30
CA ASP A 25 -0.16 -7.26 -1.47
C ASP A 25 -1.59 -7.06 -0.94
N VAL A 26 -1.78 -7.25 0.36
CA VAL A 26 -3.08 -7.20 1.04
C VAL A 26 -3.20 -5.88 1.78
N ASP A 27 -4.25 -5.12 1.50
CA ASP A 27 -4.51 -3.83 2.14
C ASP A 27 -5.32 -3.96 3.44
N VAL A 28 -6.23 -4.94 3.51
CA VAL A 28 -7.11 -5.20 4.67
C VAL A 28 -7.35 -6.69 4.81
N LEU A 29 -7.35 -7.18 6.03
CA LEU A 29 -7.68 -8.55 6.39
C LEU A 29 -9.04 -8.59 7.10
N ILE A 30 -10.00 -9.33 6.55
CA ILE A 30 -11.28 -9.58 7.20
C ILE A 30 -11.29 -11.02 7.67
N VAL A 31 -11.49 -11.22 8.96
CA VAL A 31 -11.46 -12.57 9.58
C VAL A 31 -12.74 -12.88 10.33
N ASP A 32 -13.19 -14.14 10.24
CA ASP A 32 -14.14 -14.68 11.20
C ASP A 32 -13.35 -15.30 12.37
N PRO A 33 -13.41 -14.75 13.58
CA PRO A 33 -12.68 -15.29 14.72
C PRO A 33 -13.19 -16.67 15.18
N VAL A 34 -14.36 -17.10 14.70
CA VAL A 34 -14.95 -18.42 15.00
C VAL A 34 -14.73 -19.35 13.80
N MET A 35 -13.51 -19.48 13.33
CA MET A 35 -13.20 -20.47 12.30
C MET A 35 -13.47 -21.89 12.81
N HIS A 36 -13.99 -22.74 11.94
CA HIS A 36 -14.44 -24.09 12.26
C HIS A 36 -13.30 -25.04 12.66
N ASP A 37 -12.04 -24.65 12.44
CA ASP A 37 -10.87 -25.44 12.80
C ASP A 37 -10.27 -24.98 14.13
N ARG A 38 -10.23 -25.89 15.12
CA ARG A 38 -9.69 -25.62 16.46
C ARG A 38 -8.22 -25.23 16.47
N ASN A 39 -7.45 -25.58 15.43
CA ASN A 39 -6.04 -25.24 15.28
C ASN A 39 -5.83 -23.81 14.73
N SER A 40 -6.87 -23.20 14.15
CA SER A 40 -6.76 -21.90 13.48
C SER A 40 -6.77 -20.71 14.43
N VAL A 41 -7.25 -20.86 15.67
CA VAL A 41 -7.40 -19.71 16.59
C VAL A 41 -6.02 -19.14 17.00
N GLY A 42 -5.05 -19.99 17.31
CA GLY A 42 -3.67 -19.55 17.58
C GLY A 42 -2.97 -18.98 16.37
N ALA A 43 -3.26 -19.51 15.18
CA ALA A 43 -2.70 -19.03 13.94
C ALA A 43 -3.21 -17.64 13.53
N LEU A 44 -4.47 -17.29 13.82
CA LEU A 44 -4.97 -15.93 13.58
C LEU A 44 -4.30 -14.90 14.48
N ASP A 45 -4.04 -15.20 15.75
CA ASP A 45 -3.29 -14.32 16.65
C ASP A 45 -1.88 -14.07 16.12
N GLU A 46 -1.21 -15.16 15.65
CA GLU A 46 0.11 -15.08 15.05
C GLU A 46 0.10 -14.23 13.75
N ILE A 47 -0.90 -14.43 12.89
CA ILE A 47 -1.03 -13.65 11.65
C ILE A 47 -1.21 -12.16 11.97
N VAL A 48 -2.17 -11.81 12.81
CA VAL A 48 -2.45 -10.40 13.16
C VAL A 48 -1.24 -9.74 13.79
N SER A 49 -0.52 -10.44 14.67
CA SER A 49 0.69 -9.89 15.30
C SER A 49 1.91 -9.84 14.36
N SER A 50 2.00 -10.74 13.37
CA SER A 50 3.11 -10.79 12.41
C SER A 50 2.98 -9.79 11.27
N TYR A 51 1.74 -9.35 10.97
CA TYR A 51 1.44 -8.39 9.91
C TYR A 51 0.76 -7.12 10.46
N PRO A 52 1.40 -6.38 11.39
CA PRO A 52 0.76 -5.24 12.06
C PRO A 52 0.44 -4.06 11.12
N HIS A 53 1.01 -4.06 9.93
CA HIS A 53 0.75 -3.07 8.89
C HIS A 53 -0.50 -3.38 8.06
N ILE A 54 -1.06 -4.59 8.19
CA ILE A 54 -2.32 -4.98 7.54
C ILE A 54 -3.41 -4.85 8.60
N PRO A 55 -4.31 -3.86 8.49
CA PRO A 55 -5.41 -3.74 9.43
C PRO A 55 -6.30 -4.97 9.38
N ALA A 56 -6.58 -5.52 10.54
CA ALA A 56 -7.46 -6.67 10.69
C ALA A 56 -8.84 -6.21 11.19
N ILE A 57 -9.89 -6.70 10.53
CA ILE A 57 -11.30 -6.48 10.87
C ILE A 57 -11.89 -7.84 11.22
N ALA A 58 -12.39 -8.03 12.42
CA ALA A 58 -13.19 -9.20 12.75
C ALA A 58 -14.63 -8.99 12.29
N TYR A 59 -15.12 -9.85 11.41
CA TYR A 59 -16.52 -9.90 11.02
C TYR A 59 -17.16 -11.16 11.64
N THR A 60 -18.05 -10.97 12.62
CA THR A 60 -18.52 -12.09 13.43
C THR A 60 -19.92 -11.88 14.00
N THR A 61 -20.47 -12.90 14.64
CA THR A 61 -21.74 -12.84 15.37
C THR A 61 -21.52 -12.54 16.85
N LEU A 62 -22.49 -11.88 17.49
CA LEU A 62 -22.44 -11.59 18.93
C LEU A 62 -22.72 -12.86 19.74
N THR A 63 -21.71 -13.69 19.95
CA THR A 63 -21.78 -14.87 20.80
C THR A 63 -20.67 -14.86 21.87
N PRO A 64 -20.85 -15.50 23.02
CA PRO A 64 -19.81 -15.57 24.05
C PRO A 64 -18.50 -16.22 23.56
N ALA A 65 -18.59 -17.17 22.62
CA ALA A 65 -17.43 -17.80 22.01
C ALA A 65 -16.68 -16.80 21.11
N ALA A 66 -17.39 -16.13 20.20
CA ALA A 66 -16.81 -15.13 19.31
C ALA A 66 -16.14 -14.00 20.12
N MET A 67 -16.79 -13.50 21.17
CA MET A 67 -16.23 -12.41 21.98
C MET A 67 -14.94 -12.81 22.70
N ARG A 68 -14.78 -14.03 23.16
CA ARG A 68 -13.50 -14.51 23.72
C ARG A 68 -12.37 -14.46 22.68
N HIS A 69 -12.65 -14.83 21.44
CA HIS A 69 -11.68 -14.79 20.36
C HIS A 69 -11.37 -13.34 19.93
N VAL A 70 -12.38 -12.48 19.85
CA VAL A 70 -12.20 -11.05 19.58
C VAL A 70 -11.29 -10.40 20.61
N VAL A 71 -11.47 -10.68 21.92
CA VAL A 71 -10.60 -10.15 22.98
C VAL A 71 -9.14 -10.63 22.81
N ARG A 72 -8.91 -11.86 22.38
CA ARG A 72 -7.57 -12.37 22.10
C ARG A 72 -6.95 -11.64 20.89
N LEU A 73 -7.68 -11.57 19.80
CA LEU A 73 -7.24 -10.88 18.57
C LEU A 73 -6.99 -9.39 18.82
N ALA A 74 -7.78 -8.74 19.68
CA ALA A 74 -7.53 -7.34 20.08
C ALA A 74 -6.17 -7.17 20.77
N ARG A 75 -5.73 -8.13 21.58
CA ARG A 75 -4.38 -8.13 22.17
C ARG A 75 -3.27 -8.38 21.14
N ALA A 76 -3.59 -9.09 20.06
CA ALA A 76 -2.68 -9.35 18.94
C ALA A 76 -2.58 -8.16 17.95
N GLY A 77 -3.51 -7.17 18.04
CA GLY A 77 -3.50 -6.00 17.17
C GLY A 77 -4.74 -5.84 16.29
N LEU A 78 -5.82 -6.59 16.52
CA LEU A 78 -7.10 -6.38 15.84
C LEU A 78 -7.60 -4.95 16.08
N GLN A 79 -7.93 -4.24 15.01
CA GLN A 79 -8.29 -2.82 15.09
C GLN A 79 -9.79 -2.58 15.08
N HIS A 80 -10.55 -3.42 14.37
CA HIS A 80 -11.98 -3.22 14.16
C HIS A 80 -12.76 -4.51 14.34
N VAL A 81 -13.99 -4.36 14.82
CA VAL A 81 -14.96 -5.46 14.94
C VAL A 81 -16.25 -5.01 14.29
N VAL A 82 -16.81 -5.86 13.43
CA VAL A 82 -18.10 -5.67 12.78
C VAL A 82 -19.00 -6.83 13.18
N LEU A 83 -20.12 -6.53 13.77
CA LEU A 83 -21.10 -7.52 14.21
C LEU A 83 -22.13 -7.74 13.11
N ASN A 84 -22.19 -8.96 12.60
CA ASN A 84 -23.19 -9.38 11.63
C ASN A 84 -24.60 -9.07 12.15
N ARG A 85 -25.44 -8.46 11.30
CA ARG A 85 -26.83 -8.01 11.58
C ARG A 85 -26.96 -6.82 12.55
N PHE A 86 -25.87 -6.23 13.01
CA PHE A 86 -25.87 -5.05 13.86
C PHE A 86 -25.13 -3.87 13.23
N ASP A 87 -23.90 -4.11 12.78
CA ASP A 87 -22.99 -3.06 12.27
C ASP A 87 -22.66 -3.25 10.79
N ASP A 88 -23.19 -4.28 10.14
CA ASP A 88 -22.86 -4.69 8.78
C ASP A 88 -23.67 -3.99 7.69
N GLU A 89 -24.13 -2.77 7.97
CA GLU A 89 -24.73 -1.91 6.92
C GLU A 89 -23.69 -1.72 5.78
N PRO A 90 -24.06 -2.04 4.52
CA PRO A 90 -23.10 -2.09 3.40
C PRO A 90 -22.28 -0.83 3.22
N SER A 91 -22.87 0.36 3.38
CA SER A 91 -22.19 1.64 3.25
C SER A 91 -21.13 1.84 4.33
N ARG A 92 -21.47 1.55 5.58
CA ARG A 92 -20.55 1.66 6.73
C ARG A 92 -19.42 0.64 6.65
N PHE A 93 -19.72 -0.57 6.22
CA PHE A 93 -18.71 -1.62 6.08
C PHE A 93 -17.71 -1.30 4.97
N LEU A 94 -18.19 -0.75 3.82
CA LEU A 94 -17.31 -0.27 2.76
C LEU A 94 -16.44 0.90 3.23
N ASP A 95 -17.03 1.90 3.90
CA ASP A 95 -16.31 3.02 4.50
C ASP A 95 -15.20 2.53 5.46
N LEU A 96 -15.49 1.51 6.26
CA LEU A 96 -14.51 0.92 7.18
C LEU A 96 -13.37 0.25 6.40
N ILE A 97 -13.66 -0.54 5.38
CA ILE A 97 -12.66 -1.19 4.53
C ILE A 97 -11.76 -0.16 3.84
N GLU A 98 -12.32 0.95 3.38
CA GLU A 98 -11.56 2.00 2.70
C GLU A 98 -10.68 2.82 3.66
N ARG A 99 -11.12 3.02 4.89
CA ARG A 99 -10.40 3.82 5.91
C ARG A 99 -9.47 3.01 6.80
N ALA A 100 -9.72 1.70 6.96
CA ALA A 100 -8.91 0.85 7.82
C ALA A 100 -7.43 0.81 7.46
N PRO A 101 -7.01 0.81 6.18
CA PRO A 101 -5.61 0.84 5.84
C PRO A 101 -4.95 2.13 6.34
N ALA A 102 -4.28 2.05 7.47
CA ALA A 102 -3.36 3.09 7.90
C ALA A 102 -2.08 2.98 7.07
N HIS A 103 -1.84 3.95 6.22
CA HIS A 103 -0.61 4.02 5.42
C HIS A 103 0.27 5.18 5.88
N PRO A 104 0.87 5.12 7.09
CA PRO A 104 1.59 6.24 7.67
C PRO A 104 2.73 6.73 6.78
N LEU A 105 3.40 5.82 6.07
CA LEU A 105 4.43 6.18 5.09
C LEU A 105 3.85 6.92 3.88
N ALA A 106 2.70 6.49 3.37
CA ALA A 106 2.02 7.19 2.27
C ALA A 106 1.57 8.59 2.71
N GLU A 107 1.01 8.71 3.90
CA GLU A 107 0.60 9.99 4.46
C GLU A 107 1.79 10.93 4.67
N SER A 108 2.89 10.43 5.24
CA SER A 108 4.12 11.20 5.37
C SER A 108 4.68 11.63 4.01
N MET A 109 4.64 10.76 3.00
CA MET A 109 5.07 11.10 1.65
C MET A 109 4.16 12.18 1.02
N LEU A 110 2.85 12.08 1.18
CA LEU A 110 1.90 13.08 0.68
C LEU A 110 2.09 14.44 1.37
N GLN A 111 2.50 14.46 2.64
CA GLN A 111 2.88 15.69 3.35
C GLN A 111 4.14 16.31 2.76
N GLU A 112 5.18 15.53 2.47
CA GLU A 112 6.40 16.03 1.78
C GLU A 112 6.08 16.57 0.38
N LEU A 113 5.10 16.01 -0.31
CA LEU A 113 4.64 16.45 -1.63
C LEU A 113 3.53 17.51 -1.57
N ALA A 114 3.13 17.98 -0.40
CA ALA A 114 1.99 18.89 -0.26
C ALA A 114 2.12 20.19 -1.09
N ALA A 115 3.34 20.74 -1.21
CA ALA A 115 3.56 21.97 -1.98
C ALA A 115 3.27 21.80 -3.48
N PRO A 116 3.86 20.82 -4.20
CA PRO A 116 3.55 20.59 -5.61
C PRO A 116 2.09 20.10 -5.81
N LEU A 117 1.52 19.35 -4.89
CA LEU A 117 0.17 18.82 -5.04
C LEU A 117 -0.92 19.90 -4.95
N ARG A 118 -0.71 20.99 -4.21
CA ARG A 118 -1.73 22.06 -4.00
C ARG A 118 -2.26 22.68 -5.27
N THR A 119 -1.49 22.71 -6.33
CA THR A 119 -1.84 23.35 -7.61
C THR A 119 -2.47 22.41 -8.61
N LEU A 120 -2.54 21.11 -8.28
CA LEU A 120 -3.10 20.09 -9.15
C LEU A 120 -4.63 20.01 -9.03
N PRO A 121 -5.33 19.56 -10.08
CA PRO A 121 -6.75 19.23 -10.00
C PRO A 121 -7.00 18.17 -8.92
N VAL A 122 -8.11 18.30 -8.18
CA VAL A 122 -8.45 17.38 -7.07
C VAL A 122 -8.47 15.91 -7.50
N ILE A 123 -8.92 15.61 -8.72
CA ILE A 123 -8.95 14.24 -9.22
C ILE A 123 -7.55 13.65 -9.43
N VAL A 124 -6.58 14.49 -9.82
CA VAL A 124 -5.17 14.07 -9.95
C VAL A 124 -4.57 13.84 -8.57
N ILE A 125 -4.86 14.71 -7.59
CA ILE A 125 -4.42 14.53 -6.20
C ILE A 125 -4.94 13.20 -5.66
N ARG A 126 -6.24 12.90 -5.82
CA ARG A 126 -6.84 11.63 -5.38
C ARG A 126 -6.20 10.41 -6.04
N ALA A 127 -5.87 10.49 -7.33
CA ALA A 127 -5.19 9.39 -8.02
C ALA A 127 -3.77 9.17 -7.47
N ILE A 128 -3.04 10.23 -7.10
CA ILE A 128 -1.72 10.14 -6.46
C ILE A 128 -1.85 9.59 -5.04
N GLU A 129 -2.83 10.02 -4.26
CA GLU A 129 -3.12 9.47 -2.93
C GLU A 129 -3.38 7.96 -3.01
N GLN A 130 -4.22 7.53 -3.95
CA GLN A 130 -4.53 6.12 -4.15
C GLN A 130 -3.31 5.33 -4.61
N LEU A 131 -2.47 5.89 -5.47
CA LEU A 131 -1.21 5.28 -5.87
C LEU A 131 -0.30 5.01 -4.65
N PHE A 132 -0.10 5.98 -3.76
CA PHE A 132 0.74 5.80 -2.58
C PHE A 132 0.16 4.84 -1.55
N ARG A 133 -1.17 4.78 -1.44
CA ARG A 133 -1.85 3.83 -0.53
C ARG A 133 -1.83 2.40 -1.05
N SER A 134 -2.02 2.20 -2.35
CA SER A 134 -2.12 0.85 -2.95
C SER A 134 -1.33 0.75 -4.27
N PRO A 135 0.01 0.81 -4.23
CA PRO A 135 0.84 0.86 -5.44
C PRO A 135 0.79 -0.42 -6.29
N SER A 136 0.45 -1.56 -5.70
CA SER A 136 0.28 -2.84 -6.41
C SER A 136 -0.89 -2.83 -7.39
N ARG A 137 -1.89 -1.98 -7.17
CA ARG A 137 -3.06 -1.82 -8.06
C ARG A 137 -2.77 -0.94 -9.27
N VAL A 138 -1.73 -0.11 -9.21
CA VAL A 138 -1.38 0.84 -10.27
C VAL A 138 -0.09 0.37 -10.94
N ARG A 139 -0.24 -0.47 -11.97
CA ARG A 139 0.90 -1.15 -12.60
C ARG A 139 1.72 -0.27 -13.54
N ASN A 140 1.08 0.72 -14.16
CA ASN A 140 1.69 1.57 -15.18
C ASN A 140 1.06 2.96 -15.21
N THR A 141 1.60 3.83 -16.04
CA THR A 141 1.11 5.21 -16.18
C THR A 141 -0.31 5.30 -16.77
N GLN A 142 -0.76 4.30 -17.53
CA GLN A 142 -2.13 4.22 -18.05
C GLN A 142 -3.12 3.98 -16.92
N ASP A 143 -2.78 3.10 -15.97
CA ASP A 143 -3.61 2.84 -14.79
C ASP A 143 -3.73 4.09 -13.93
N LEU A 144 -2.62 4.81 -13.71
CA LEU A 144 -2.65 6.08 -12.96
C LEU A 144 -3.51 7.14 -13.67
N ALA A 145 -3.39 7.25 -14.99
CA ALA A 145 -4.23 8.17 -15.77
C ALA A 145 -5.72 7.79 -15.72
N ARG A 146 -6.03 6.48 -15.76
CA ARG A 146 -7.40 5.97 -15.62
C ARG A 146 -7.99 6.32 -14.25
N LEU A 147 -7.23 6.20 -13.17
CA LEU A 147 -7.66 6.65 -11.83
C LEU A 147 -7.98 8.14 -11.79
N ALA A 148 -7.24 8.96 -12.52
CA ALA A 148 -7.50 10.38 -12.67
C ALA A 148 -8.58 10.70 -13.73
N GLY A 149 -9.25 9.71 -14.31
CA GLY A 149 -10.29 9.90 -15.33
C GLY A 149 -9.79 10.55 -16.62
N MET A 150 -8.50 10.37 -16.98
CA MET A 150 -7.88 11.05 -18.12
C MET A 150 -6.95 10.13 -18.91
N ILE A 151 -6.50 10.60 -20.08
CA ILE A 151 -5.48 9.91 -20.86
C ILE A 151 -4.06 10.24 -20.33
N PRO A 152 -3.04 9.36 -20.55
CA PRO A 152 -1.68 9.56 -20.02
C PRO A 152 -1.05 10.90 -20.40
N ARG A 153 -1.25 11.38 -21.62
CA ARG A 153 -0.74 12.68 -22.09
C ARG A 153 -1.32 13.85 -21.29
N THR A 154 -2.59 13.80 -20.94
CA THR A 154 -3.25 14.84 -20.12
C THR A 154 -2.73 14.81 -18.69
N LEU A 155 -2.57 13.62 -18.09
CA LEU A 155 -1.96 13.46 -16.77
C LEU A 155 -0.54 14.04 -16.75
N HIS A 156 0.29 13.68 -17.73
CA HIS A 156 1.65 14.21 -17.85
C HIS A 156 1.66 15.75 -17.91
N ARG A 157 0.78 16.35 -18.73
CA ARG A 157 0.66 17.82 -18.86
C ARG A 157 0.28 18.50 -17.54
N HIS A 158 -0.50 17.86 -16.68
CA HIS A 158 -0.82 18.40 -15.35
C HIS A 158 0.33 18.27 -14.37
N LEU A 159 1.13 17.20 -14.44
CA LEU A 159 2.21 16.91 -13.51
C LEU A 159 3.51 17.68 -13.81
N MET A 160 3.83 17.90 -15.09
CA MET A 160 5.06 18.56 -15.51
C MET A 160 5.27 19.96 -14.89
N PRO A 161 4.27 20.85 -14.86
CA PRO A 161 4.47 22.20 -14.29
C PRO A 161 4.83 22.21 -12.80
N VAL A 162 4.48 21.14 -12.08
CA VAL A 162 4.82 20.98 -10.65
C VAL A 162 6.05 20.11 -10.43
N GLY A 163 6.77 19.79 -11.50
CA GLY A 163 7.98 18.98 -11.44
C GLY A 163 7.71 17.52 -11.07
N LEU A 164 6.60 16.93 -11.44
CA LEU A 164 6.28 15.52 -11.19
C LEU A 164 6.14 14.76 -12.51
N GLN A 165 6.60 13.52 -12.53
CA GLN A 165 6.44 12.62 -13.66
C GLN A 165 5.68 11.35 -13.26
N PRO A 166 4.70 10.88 -14.07
CA PRO A 166 3.90 9.70 -13.74
C PRO A 166 4.73 8.45 -13.43
N ARG A 167 5.80 8.22 -14.22
CA ARG A 167 6.69 7.07 -14.04
C ARG A 167 7.46 7.12 -12.72
N GLN A 168 7.95 8.30 -12.35
CA GLN A 168 8.70 8.48 -11.10
C GLN A 168 7.79 8.35 -9.87
N LEU A 169 6.55 8.83 -9.95
CA LEU A 169 5.55 8.60 -8.90
C LEU A 169 5.29 7.11 -8.68
N LEU A 170 5.18 6.30 -9.74
CA LEU A 170 5.02 4.85 -9.65
C LEU A 170 6.22 4.18 -8.97
N ILE A 171 7.44 4.55 -9.37
CA ILE A 171 8.67 4.01 -8.76
C ILE A 171 8.71 4.38 -7.27
N CYS A 172 8.51 5.66 -6.96
CA CYS A 172 8.50 6.16 -5.59
C CYS A 172 7.50 5.41 -4.68
N ALA A 173 6.26 5.24 -5.14
CA ALA A 173 5.22 4.54 -4.39
C ALA A 173 5.58 3.06 -4.14
N ARG A 174 6.16 2.37 -5.13
CA ARG A 174 6.63 0.99 -4.99
C ARG A 174 7.81 0.87 -4.02
N LEU A 175 8.79 1.76 -4.11
CA LEU A 175 9.92 1.78 -3.19
C LEU A 175 9.47 2.08 -1.75
N LEU A 176 8.52 2.99 -1.59
CA LEU A 176 7.93 3.29 -0.29
C LEU A 176 7.23 2.05 0.31
N ARG A 177 6.42 1.35 -0.49
CA ARG A 177 5.71 0.13 -0.06
C ARG A 177 6.69 -1.02 0.21
N SER A 178 7.78 -1.11 -0.54
CA SER A 178 8.80 -2.15 -0.34
C SER A 178 9.38 -2.13 1.07
N TYR A 179 9.45 -0.97 1.72
CA TYR A 179 9.93 -0.82 3.11
C TYR A 179 9.09 -1.64 4.11
N THR A 180 7.78 -1.62 3.96
CA THR A 180 6.88 -2.41 4.81
C THR A 180 7.00 -3.91 4.50
N LEU A 181 6.94 -4.25 3.21
CA LEU A 181 6.93 -5.63 2.74
C LEU A 181 8.23 -6.39 3.04
N VAL A 182 9.41 -5.76 2.92
CA VAL A 182 10.68 -6.44 3.23
C VAL A 182 10.84 -6.76 4.73
N ARG A 183 10.06 -6.11 5.60
CA ARG A 183 10.07 -6.32 7.05
C ARG A 183 9.11 -7.41 7.51
N GLU A 184 8.27 -7.92 6.61
CA GLU A 184 7.40 -9.05 6.91
C GLU A 184 8.24 -10.30 7.26
N PRO A 185 7.81 -11.10 8.24
CA PRO A 185 8.55 -12.30 8.67
C PRO A 185 8.76 -13.29 7.52
N GLY A 186 10.02 -13.70 7.30
CA GLY A 186 10.38 -14.72 6.32
C GLY A 186 10.24 -14.30 4.84
N VAL A 187 9.85 -13.07 4.54
CA VAL A 187 9.68 -12.58 3.17
C VAL A 187 11.03 -12.36 2.48
N ARG A 188 11.14 -12.82 1.25
CA ARG A 188 12.31 -12.65 0.38
C ARG A 188 12.11 -11.46 -0.55
N VAL A 189 13.22 -10.81 -0.96
CA VAL A 189 13.18 -9.67 -1.88
C VAL A 189 12.45 -9.99 -3.19
N LYS A 190 12.59 -11.21 -3.71
CA LYS A 190 11.90 -11.66 -4.92
C LYS A 190 10.37 -11.68 -4.75
N GLU A 191 9.88 -12.02 -3.56
CA GLU A 191 8.45 -12.03 -3.26
C GLU A 191 7.91 -10.60 -3.16
N VAL A 192 8.69 -9.69 -2.57
CA VAL A 192 8.37 -8.26 -2.54
C VAL A 192 8.32 -7.68 -3.94
N ALA A 193 9.32 -7.96 -4.78
CA ALA A 193 9.36 -7.51 -6.16
C ALA A 193 8.13 -7.99 -6.95
N SER A 194 7.78 -9.28 -6.81
CA SER A 194 6.59 -9.86 -7.44
C SER A 194 5.29 -9.18 -6.97
N LYS A 195 5.11 -8.96 -5.65
CA LYS A 195 3.95 -8.26 -5.09
C LYS A 195 3.79 -6.84 -5.66
N LEU A 196 4.91 -6.16 -5.88
CA LEU A 196 4.94 -4.79 -6.41
C LEU A 196 4.92 -4.71 -7.95
N GLY A 197 4.81 -5.87 -8.63
CA GLY A 197 4.69 -5.94 -10.09
C GLY A 197 6.00 -5.72 -10.84
N TYR A 198 7.16 -5.99 -10.22
CA TYR A 198 8.44 -6.07 -10.92
C TYR A 198 8.56 -7.42 -11.62
N ALA A 199 8.98 -7.39 -12.88
CA ALA A 199 9.27 -8.61 -13.64
C ALA A 199 10.56 -9.29 -13.14
N ASP A 200 11.53 -8.49 -12.70
CA ASP A 200 12.82 -8.93 -12.19
C ASP A 200 13.07 -8.32 -10.79
N PRO A 201 13.41 -9.15 -9.78
CA PRO A 201 13.78 -8.68 -8.45
C PRO A 201 14.98 -7.74 -8.42
N ASP A 202 15.90 -7.86 -9.37
CA ASP A 202 17.10 -7.02 -9.44
C ASP A 202 16.73 -5.56 -9.75
N HIS A 203 15.71 -5.33 -10.56
CA HIS A 203 15.20 -3.98 -10.83
C HIS A 203 14.70 -3.26 -9.56
N LEU A 204 14.06 -3.95 -8.63
CA LEU A 204 13.69 -3.35 -7.34
C LEU A 204 14.95 -2.94 -6.57
N THR A 205 15.96 -3.81 -6.55
CA THR A 205 17.21 -3.54 -5.82
C THR A 205 18.00 -2.40 -6.45
N GLU A 206 18.07 -2.32 -7.78
CA GLU A 206 18.72 -1.25 -8.52
C GLU A 206 18.03 0.10 -8.29
N GLN A 207 16.71 0.16 -8.45
CA GLN A 207 15.94 1.38 -8.20
C GLN A 207 16.06 1.83 -6.74
N LEU A 208 16.05 0.90 -5.79
CA LEU A 208 16.24 1.25 -4.39
C LEU A 208 17.60 1.88 -4.16
N ARG A 209 18.67 1.33 -4.74
CA ARG A 209 20.03 1.90 -4.64
C ARG A 209 20.14 3.26 -5.33
N GLU A 210 19.59 3.39 -6.52
CA GLU A 210 19.57 4.63 -7.28
C GLU A 210 18.88 5.76 -6.49
N TRP A 211 17.70 5.48 -5.92
CA TRP A 211 16.89 6.50 -5.25
C TRP A 211 17.30 6.81 -3.82
N THR A 212 17.88 5.84 -3.10
CA THR A 212 18.16 5.96 -1.67
C THR A 212 19.61 5.67 -1.29
N GLY A 213 20.42 5.15 -2.18
CA GLY A 213 21.75 4.63 -1.86
C GLY A 213 21.74 3.38 -0.96
N CYS A 214 20.56 2.83 -0.64
CA CYS A 214 20.37 1.74 0.32
C CYS A 214 20.09 0.41 -0.38
N SER A 215 20.43 -0.69 0.30
CA SER A 215 20.07 -2.04 -0.12
C SER A 215 18.76 -2.50 0.56
N PRO A 216 18.11 -3.58 0.07
CA PRO A 216 16.99 -4.19 0.78
C PRO A 216 17.30 -4.63 2.21
N ARG A 217 18.57 -4.93 2.51
CA ARG A 217 19.04 -5.27 3.85
C ARG A 217 19.00 -4.04 4.77
N ASP A 218 19.38 -2.87 4.25
CA ASP A 218 19.36 -1.61 5.00
C ASP A 218 17.92 -1.20 5.36
N LEU A 219 16.96 -1.49 4.46
CA LEU A 219 15.53 -1.28 4.76
C LEU A 219 15.08 -2.10 5.97
N ARG A 220 15.63 -3.30 6.15
CA ARG A 220 15.26 -4.17 7.28
C ARG A 220 15.84 -3.72 8.61
N SER A 221 17.06 -3.18 8.61
CA SER A 221 17.86 -3.03 9.84
C SER A 221 18.15 -1.59 10.24
N THR A 222 18.49 -0.72 9.31
CA THR A 222 19.12 0.58 9.63
C THR A 222 18.30 1.80 9.19
N LEU A 223 17.48 1.65 8.13
CA LEU A 223 16.74 2.77 7.58
C LEU A 223 15.46 3.02 8.37
N THR A 224 15.29 4.25 8.86
CA THR A 224 14.05 4.67 9.53
C THR A 224 12.99 5.11 8.51
N PRO A 225 11.68 5.02 8.84
CA PRO A 225 10.59 5.46 7.97
C PRO A 225 10.77 6.89 7.47
N ASP A 226 11.01 7.84 8.38
CA ASP A 226 11.16 9.26 8.04
C ASP A 226 12.36 9.56 7.14
N ARG A 227 13.45 8.82 7.34
CA ARG A 227 14.63 8.95 6.49
C ARG A 227 14.33 8.46 5.08
N LEU A 228 13.67 7.31 4.95
CA LEU A 228 13.24 6.80 3.64
C LEU A 228 12.34 7.79 2.91
N VAL A 229 11.29 8.28 3.58
CA VAL A 229 10.36 9.26 3.00
C VAL A 229 11.10 10.49 2.48
N ARG A 230 11.97 11.10 3.30
CA ARG A 230 12.76 12.26 2.89
C ARG A 230 13.69 11.98 1.70
N MET A 231 14.33 10.81 1.66
CA MET A 231 15.21 10.43 0.55
C MET A 231 14.43 10.27 -0.74
N LEU A 232 13.30 9.56 -0.70
CA LEU A 232 12.43 9.36 -1.86
C LEU A 232 11.81 10.67 -2.35
N ALA A 233 11.30 11.50 -1.45
CA ALA A 233 10.75 12.82 -1.79
C ALA A 233 11.82 13.72 -2.43
N SER A 234 13.02 13.77 -1.83
CA SER A 234 14.13 14.55 -2.37
C SER A 234 14.58 14.09 -3.76
N HIS A 235 14.59 12.78 -4.01
CA HIS A 235 14.90 12.24 -5.34
C HIS A 235 13.81 12.59 -6.35
N LEU A 236 12.54 12.38 -5.97
CA LEU A 236 11.39 12.67 -6.82
C LEU A 236 11.34 14.16 -7.24
N LEU A 237 11.65 15.07 -6.33
CA LEU A 237 11.62 16.52 -6.60
C LEU A 237 12.86 17.04 -7.33
N ARG A 238 14.04 16.43 -7.13
CA ARG A 238 15.30 16.83 -7.80
C ARG A 238 15.41 16.38 -9.25
N SER A 239 15.02 15.16 -9.55
CA SER A 239 15.08 14.57 -10.90
C SER A 239 14.33 15.41 -11.95
N ASN A 240 13.50 16.33 -11.53
CA ASN A 240 12.73 17.20 -12.40
C ASN A 240 13.36 18.60 -12.61
N ALA A 241 14.23 19.04 -11.71
CA ALA A 241 14.97 20.27 -11.89
C ALA A 241 16.01 20.14 -13.04
N GLU A 242 16.56 18.95 -13.24
CA GLU A 242 17.56 18.68 -14.29
C GLU A 242 16.95 18.56 -15.69
N HIS A 243 15.72 17.99 -15.81
CA HIS A 243 15.04 17.83 -17.11
C HIS A 243 14.30 19.10 -17.59
N GLY A 244 14.02 20.05 -16.70
CA GLY A 244 13.38 21.33 -17.06
C GLY A 244 14.32 22.33 -17.72
N VAL A 245 15.64 22.06 -17.69
CA VAL A 245 16.67 22.97 -18.26
C VAL A 245 17.03 22.56 -19.69
N GLU A 246 16.88 21.30 -20.08
CA GLU A 246 17.23 20.84 -21.44
C GLU A 246 16.21 21.22 -22.51
N ASP A 247 14.93 21.39 -22.15
CA ASP A 247 13.88 21.73 -23.14
C ASP A 247 13.77 23.25 -23.43
N ALA A 248 14.57 24.08 -22.75
CA ALA A 248 14.58 25.55 -22.95
C ALA A 248 15.69 26.05 -23.88
N THR A 249 16.47 25.17 -24.51
CA THR A 249 17.63 25.55 -25.32
C THR A 249 17.58 25.01 -26.76
N GLU A 250 16.42 25.04 -27.43
CA GLU A 250 16.42 25.05 -28.90
C GLU A 250 16.07 26.44 -29.40
N PRO A 251 16.99 27.17 -30.02
CA PRO A 251 16.70 28.43 -30.74
C PRO A 251 16.04 28.09 -32.07
N VAL A 252 15.04 28.90 -32.41
CA VAL A 252 14.35 29.04 -33.70
C VAL A 252 15.33 29.24 -34.86
#